data_ffd78aa14e19eca788633762c10914ee
#
_entry.id   ffd78aa14e19eca788633762c10914ee
#
_cell.length_a   1.000
_cell.length_b   1.000
_cell.length_c   1.000
_cell.angle_alpha   90.00
_cell.angle_beta   90.00
_cell.angle_gamma   90.00
#
_symmetry.space_group_name_H-M   'P 1'
#
loop_
_entity.id
_entity.type
_entity.pdbx_description
1 polymer ?
#
loop_
_entity_poly.entity_id
_entity_poly.type
_entity_poly.pdbx_seq_one_letter_code
_entity_poly.pdbx_strand_id
1 'polypeptide(L)'
;MSFFDDDSSLCTECCFASLNKTIIFVPHDNRPISFKQTADNIRDLGYEVLTPPEELLGNRENPYAKPEELSKWVIENAKKADAAVISSDSMVYGSLVASRKHNLSEDVVLARVHNFEKIHQANPNMKLYVFGSIMRTPQTSEASGSEDANYYAQYGTDIARYTALTDKLEQDGLTHKERKQLKQYEQKIPKAALDDWLSRRQGNFLVSKNLIDLARNDVITYLALGCDDNAKYSQTNKERRALDNYGSDLGELKYQSVAGIDEIGYVLLTRAVNNLQGDIPFVSVHYAKGTGENTIPAYSNEPIKNSIATHIKMAGGMKVNSDKRADLVFMVNTNFDGTTGAANDLNNVYIPNENIIDFVNMVDEAVQANKKVGIGDITFGNGSDNALMFSLYGKNLLDKLNAYSGWNTPTNSTGYALAMGMGANYTDRVGILKMLEVRYLDDWLYQANIRQAVANRLSSMPGEGDYGNTKTRTLPAEKLATEALQKMIADYGLEKFEGQSYVADAQIRFPWQRMFEADIIFPEEKVSVEEKIRK
;
A
#
# COMPACT_ATOMS: atom_id res chain seq x y z
N MET A 1 -33.13 -43.24 -34.85
CA MET A 1 -31.94 -43.73 -34.14
C MET A 1 -31.23 -42.54 -33.56
N SER A 2 -31.58 -42.26 -32.32
CA SER A 2 -31.10 -41.16 -31.48
C SER A 2 -29.80 -41.57 -30.83
N PHE A 3 -28.85 -40.68 -30.75
CA PHE A 3 -27.81 -40.62 -29.73
C PHE A 3 -27.22 -39.20 -29.73
N PHE A 4 -27.71 -38.38 -28.83
CA PHE A 4 -26.96 -37.29 -28.21
C PHE A 4 -27.32 -37.37 -26.74
N ASP A 5 -26.46 -38.07 -26.00
CA ASP A 5 -26.44 -37.98 -24.55
C ASP A 5 -25.81 -36.63 -24.16
N ASP A 6 -26.60 -35.86 -23.44
CA ASP A 6 -26.26 -34.59 -22.84
C ASP A 6 -25.52 -34.88 -21.51
N ASP A 7 -24.19 -34.95 -21.58
CA ASP A 7 -23.35 -35.13 -20.41
C ASP A 7 -22.67 -33.77 -20.07
N SER A 8 -23.50 -32.82 -19.63
CA SER A 8 -23.05 -31.50 -19.10
C SER A 8 -22.87 -31.53 -17.58
N SER A 9 -22.34 -32.62 -17.02
CA SER A 9 -21.81 -32.65 -15.67
C SER A 9 -20.30 -32.42 -15.68
N LEU A 10 -19.84 -31.35 -16.34
CA LEU A 10 -18.46 -30.90 -16.28
C LEU A 10 -18.27 -30.07 -14.99
N CYS A 11 -17.92 -30.79 -13.96
CA CYS A 11 -16.91 -30.49 -12.98
C CYS A 11 -16.82 -29.03 -12.49
N THR A 12 -17.77 -28.63 -11.63
CA THR A 12 -17.66 -27.44 -10.77
C THR A 12 -16.64 -27.65 -9.61
N GLU A 13 -16.07 -28.86 -9.48
CA GLU A 13 -15.09 -29.19 -8.43
C GLU A 13 -13.63 -28.97 -8.83
N CYS A 14 -13.34 -28.54 -10.06
CA CYS A 14 -11.95 -28.38 -10.52
C CYS A 14 -11.35 -26.99 -10.27
N CYS A 15 -12.05 -26.02 -9.69
CA CYS A 15 -11.55 -24.64 -9.59
C CYS A 15 -10.92 -24.25 -8.26
N PHE A 16 -11.05 -25.03 -7.21
CA PHE A 16 -10.39 -24.75 -5.93
C PHE A 16 -9.62 -26.00 -5.47
N ALA A 17 -8.63 -26.41 -6.22
CA ALA A 17 -7.55 -27.15 -5.58
C ALA A 17 -6.96 -26.20 -4.54
N SER A 18 -7.34 -26.36 -3.27
CA SER A 18 -6.67 -25.73 -2.14
C SER A 18 -5.21 -26.21 -2.20
N LEU A 19 -4.41 -25.45 -2.89
CA LEU A 19 -2.99 -25.68 -2.97
C LEU A 19 -2.52 -25.48 -1.54
N ASN A 20 -2.00 -26.54 -0.90
CA ASN A 20 -1.22 -26.44 0.32
C ASN A 20 0.05 -25.64 0.04
N LYS A 21 -0.12 -24.39 -0.44
CA LYS A 21 0.94 -23.49 -0.84
C LYS A 21 1.19 -22.49 0.27
N THR A 22 2.46 -22.39 0.65
CA THR A 22 2.90 -21.54 1.73
C THR A 22 3.68 -20.35 1.19
N ILE A 23 3.28 -19.15 1.61
CA ILE A 23 3.94 -17.88 1.24
C ILE A 23 4.47 -17.23 2.52
N ILE A 24 5.75 -16.88 2.56
CA ILE A 24 6.30 -16.03 3.62
C ILE A 24 6.02 -14.57 3.26
N PHE A 25 5.54 -13.80 4.22
CA PHE A 25 5.38 -12.36 4.09
C PHE A 25 6.08 -11.61 5.22
N VAL A 26 7.06 -10.79 4.87
CA VAL A 26 7.72 -9.84 5.77
C VAL A 26 7.37 -8.42 5.33
N PRO A 27 6.50 -7.70 6.07
CA PRO A 27 6.11 -6.33 5.76
C PRO A 27 7.25 -5.34 6.08
N HIS A 28 7.10 -4.09 5.69
CA HIS A 28 8.07 -3.05 6.02
C HIS A 28 7.88 -2.45 7.43
N ASP A 29 6.77 -2.73 8.10
CA ASP A 29 6.46 -2.46 9.50
C ASP A 29 5.14 -3.16 9.89
N ASN A 30 4.68 -2.98 11.13
CA ASN A 30 3.46 -3.63 11.63
C ASN A 30 2.19 -2.79 11.49
N ARG A 31 2.16 -1.75 10.66
CA ARG A 31 0.91 -1.02 10.39
C ARG A 31 -0.14 -1.95 9.77
N PRO A 32 -1.43 -1.83 10.17
CA PRO A 32 -2.47 -2.80 9.78
C PRO A 32 -2.56 -3.05 8.27
N ILE A 33 -2.60 -1.99 7.45
CA ILE A 33 -2.73 -2.12 6.00
C ILE A 33 -1.49 -2.75 5.35
N SER A 34 -0.29 -2.43 5.86
CA SER A 34 0.97 -2.97 5.33
C SER A 34 1.25 -4.39 5.79
N PHE A 35 0.63 -4.86 6.85
CA PHE A 35 0.91 -6.14 7.49
C PHE A 35 -0.31 -7.06 7.55
N LYS A 36 -1.15 -6.92 8.63
CA LYS A 36 -2.23 -7.85 8.94
C LYS A 36 -3.27 -7.89 7.83
N GLN A 37 -3.81 -6.76 7.42
CA GLN A 37 -4.85 -6.67 6.39
C GLN A 37 -4.37 -7.26 5.06
N THR A 38 -3.12 -6.98 4.68
CA THR A 38 -2.49 -7.53 3.47
C THR A 38 -2.31 -9.05 3.57
N ALA A 39 -1.83 -9.57 4.71
CA ALA A 39 -1.67 -11.01 4.91
C ALA A 39 -3.01 -11.75 4.93
N ASP A 40 -4.02 -11.17 5.60
CA ASP A 40 -5.36 -11.76 5.71
C ASP A 40 -6.06 -11.82 4.34
N ASN A 41 -5.92 -10.80 3.51
CA ASN A 41 -6.43 -10.84 2.14
C ASN A 41 -5.87 -12.03 1.34
N ILE A 42 -4.61 -12.40 1.53
CA ILE A 42 -4.02 -13.57 0.84
C ILE A 42 -4.47 -14.90 1.48
N ARG A 43 -4.70 -14.90 2.81
CA ARG A 43 -5.30 -16.06 3.51
C ARG A 43 -6.73 -16.32 3.04
N ASP A 44 -7.51 -15.27 2.78
CA ASP A 44 -8.87 -15.37 2.22
C ASP A 44 -8.89 -15.90 0.77
N LEU A 45 -7.74 -15.93 0.08
CA LEU A 45 -7.56 -16.64 -1.20
C LEU A 45 -7.23 -18.13 -1.02
N GLY A 46 -7.11 -18.63 0.21
CA GLY A 46 -6.83 -20.04 0.52
C GLY A 46 -5.35 -20.39 0.65
N TYR A 47 -4.46 -19.42 0.77
CA TYR A 47 -3.02 -19.64 0.97
C TYR A 47 -2.63 -19.66 2.45
N GLU A 48 -1.67 -20.50 2.82
CA GLU A 48 -0.99 -20.37 4.09
C GLU A 48 0.00 -19.18 4.00
N VAL A 49 -0.20 -18.15 4.84
CA VAL A 49 0.71 -17.00 4.89
C VAL A 49 1.44 -17.00 6.22
N LEU A 50 2.74 -17.29 6.18
CA LEU A 50 3.63 -17.23 7.33
C LEU A 50 4.13 -15.80 7.50
N THR A 51 3.78 -15.20 8.62
CA THR A 51 4.24 -13.86 9.01
C THR A 51 5.16 -13.96 10.23
N PRO A 52 6.20 -13.11 10.34
CA PRO A 52 7.04 -13.11 11.54
C PRO A 52 6.24 -12.69 12.78
N PRO A 53 6.64 -13.13 13.98
CA PRO A 53 6.13 -12.58 15.23
C PRO A 53 6.26 -11.04 15.25
N GLU A 54 5.25 -10.35 15.78
CA GLU A 54 5.21 -8.88 15.75
C GLU A 54 6.39 -8.22 16.47
N GLU A 55 6.93 -8.87 17.50
CA GLU A 55 8.11 -8.40 18.25
C GLU A 55 9.41 -8.38 17.41
N LEU A 56 9.41 -9.00 16.23
CA LEU A 56 10.51 -8.95 15.27
C LEU A 56 10.34 -7.83 14.25
N LEU A 57 9.18 -7.17 14.21
CA LEU A 57 8.85 -6.10 13.26
C LEU A 57 9.02 -4.72 13.88
N GLY A 58 9.36 -3.77 13.03
CA GLY A 58 9.38 -2.37 13.43
C GLY A 58 7.98 -1.85 13.71
N ASN A 59 7.89 -1.06 14.78
CA ASN A 59 6.69 -0.37 15.19
C ASN A 59 7.03 1.06 15.58
N ARG A 60 6.04 1.83 16.04
CA ARG A 60 6.26 3.22 16.42
C ARG A 60 7.29 3.41 17.54
N GLU A 61 7.25 2.57 18.58
CA GLU A 61 8.11 2.68 19.76
C GLU A 61 9.52 2.19 19.48
N ASN A 62 9.62 1.12 18.68
CA ASN A 62 10.90 0.54 18.27
C ASN A 62 10.95 0.36 16.75
N PRO A 63 11.29 1.40 15.97
CA PRO A 63 11.39 1.29 14.52
C PRO A 63 12.56 0.42 14.06
N TYR A 64 13.57 0.22 14.90
CA TYR A 64 14.77 -0.57 14.55
C TYR A 64 14.56 -2.08 14.67
N ALA A 65 13.51 -2.52 15.39
CA ALA A 65 13.13 -3.92 15.50
C ALA A 65 14.30 -4.86 15.81
N LYS A 66 14.29 -6.07 15.20
CA LYS A 66 15.31 -7.12 15.42
C LYS A 66 15.73 -7.79 14.10
N PRO A 67 16.45 -7.10 13.21
CA PRO A 67 16.76 -7.62 11.87
C PRO A 67 17.50 -8.94 11.86
N GLU A 68 18.40 -9.18 12.82
CA GLU A 68 19.16 -10.43 12.91
C GLU A 68 18.27 -11.62 13.29
N GLU A 69 17.33 -11.43 14.22
CA GLU A 69 16.37 -12.47 14.61
C GLU A 69 15.34 -12.70 13.49
N LEU A 70 14.89 -11.62 12.85
CA LEU A 70 14.01 -11.67 11.67
C LEU A 70 14.66 -12.47 10.54
N SER A 71 15.94 -12.24 10.24
CA SER A 71 16.68 -12.98 9.21
C SER A 71 16.75 -14.46 9.52
N LYS A 72 17.00 -14.84 10.77
CA LYS A 72 17.01 -16.25 11.19
C LYS A 72 15.64 -16.89 10.99
N TRP A 73 14.59 -16.20 11.43
CA TRP A 73 13.20 -16.67 11.27
C TRP A 73 12.86 -16.91 9.81
N VAL A 74 13.22 -15.98 8.91
CA VAL A 74 12.97 -16.12 7.46
C VAL A 74 13.73 -17.31 6.88
N ILE A 75 15.03 -17.46 7.19
CA ILE A 75 15.87 -18.58 6.69
C ILE A 75 15.31 -19.94 7.13
N GLU A 76 14.85 -20.05 8.38
CA GLU A 76 14.25 -21.28 8.91
C GLU A 76 12.94 -21.64 8.19
N ASN A 77 12.08 -20.65 7.97
CA ASN A 77 10.78 -20.85 7.32
C ASN A 77 10.88 -21.00 5.79
N ALA A 78 11.92 -20.44 5.15
CA ALA A 78 12.15 -20.57 3.71
C ALA A 78 12.17 -22.03 3.23
N LYS A 79 12.64 -22.97 4.06
CA LYS A 79 12.76 -24.39 3.73
C LYS A 79 11.44 -25.06 3.35
N LYS A 80 10.30 -24.52 3.79
CA LYS A 80 8.95 -25.08 3.57
C LYS A 80 8.04 -24.18 2.75
N ALA A 81 8.53 -23.02 2.31
CA ALA A 81 7.74 -22.06 1.56
C ALA A 81 7.89 -22.24 0.05
N ASP A 82 6.80 -22.01 -0.68
CA ASP A 82 6.77 -21.97 -2.16
C ASP A 82 7.20 -20.61 -2.70
N ALA A 83 6.87 -19.54 -1.97
CA ALA A 83 7.24 -18.17 -2.29
C ALA A 83 7.51 -17.35 -1.03
N ALA A 84 8.25 -16.26 -1.18
CA ALA A 84 8.46 -15.28 -0.12
C ALA A 84 8.36 -13.87 -0.70
N VAL A 85 7.66 -12.99 0.00
CA VAL A 85 7.59 -11.54 -0.27
C VAL A 85 8.17 -10.83 0.94
N ILE A 86 9.29 -10.16 0.76
CA ILE A 86 10.11 -9.68 1.87
C ILE A 86 10.49 -8.21 1.68
N SER A 87 10.20 -7.39 2.69
CA SER A 87 10.71 -6.02 2.78
C SER A 87 12.21 -5.99 3.07
N SER A 88 12.98 -5.36 2.20
CA SER A 88 14.40 -5.08 2.47
C SER A 88 14.57 -4.05 3.60
N ASP A 89 13.62 -3.13 3.77
CA ASP A 89 13.69 -2.14 4.85
C ASP A 89 13.64 -2.82 6.23
N SER A 90 12.77 -3.81 6.40
CA SER A 90 12.71 -4.61 7.64
C SER A 90 13.96 -5.47 7.84
N MET A 91 14.44 -6.10 6.77
CA MET A 91 15.60 -7.00 6.84
C MET A 91 16.91 -6.26 7.10
N VAL A 92 17.06 -5.04 6.56
CA VAL A 92 18.33 -4.30 6.63
C VAL A 92 18.34 -3.28 7.76
N TYR A 93 17.26 -2.51 7.92
CA TYR A 93 17.21 -1.39 8.87
C TYR A 93 16.34 -1.67 10.09
N GLY A 94 15.40 -2.60 9.98
CA GLY A 94 14.38 -2.94 10.98
C GLY A 94 12.97 -2.53 10.57
N SER A 95 12.81 -1.45 9.80
CA SER A 95 11.54 -1.02 9.23
C SER A 95 11.72 0.09 8.19
N LEU A 96 10.62 0.47 7.52
CA LEU A 96 10.54 1.65 6.66
C LEU A 96 10.95 2.94 7.41
N VAL A 97 10.48 3.15 8.63
CA VAL A 97 10.86 4.33 9.45
C VAL A 97 12.33 4.29 9.81
N ALA A 98 12.86 3.13 10.18
CA ALA A 98 14.28 2.98 10.51
C ALA A 98 15.19 3.28 9.31
N SER A 99 14.77 2.98 8.08
CA SER A 99 15.53 3.30 6.86
C SER A 99 15.83 4.80 6.71
N ARG A 100 15.00 5.64 7.32
CA ARG A 100 15.09 7.11 7.28
C ARG A 100 15.91 7.71 8.42
N LYS A 101 16.25 6.90 9.46
CA LYS A 101 16.77 7.40 10.75
C LYS A 101 18.03 6.68 11.24
N HIS A 102 18.39 5.53 10.66
CA HIS A 102 19.51 4.72 11.15
C HIS A 102 20.87 5.42 11.02
N ASN A 103 21.81 4.96 11.85
CA ASN A 103 23.21 5.34 11.83
C ASN A 103 24.10 4.08 11.62
N LEU A 104 23.61 3.12 10.86
CA LEU A 104 24.35 1.88 10.56
C LEU A 104 25.51 2.17 9.61
N SER A 105 26.65 1.49 9.85
CA SER A 105 27.76 1.54 8.93
C SER A 105 27.47 0.76 7.63
N GLU A 106 28.21 1.06 6.59
CA GLU A 106 28.12 0.37 5.30
C GLU A 106 28.32 -1.16 5.46
N ASP A 107 29.31 -1.58 6.26
CA ASP A 107 29.58 -3.00 6.52
C ASP A 107 28.37 -3.72 7.13
N VAL A 108 27.66 -3.08 8.06
CA VAL A 108 26.46 -3.66 8.70
C VAL A 108 25.32 -3.81 7.71
N VAL A 109 25.01 -2.78 6.94
CA VAL A 109 23.91 -2.84 5.97
C VAL A 109 24.19 -3.86 4.86
N LEU A 110 25.41 -3.94 4.37
CA LEU A 110 25.81 -4.93 3.37
C LEU A 110 25.80 -6.36 3.92
N ALA A 111 26.28 -6.58 5.14
CA ALA A 111 26.18 -7.89 5.79
C ALA A 111 24.72 -8.36 5.91
N ARG A 112 23.77 -7.45 6.18
CA ARG A 112 22.35 -7.76 6.23
C ARG A 112 21.75 -8.02 4.84
N VAL A 113 22.19 -7.32 3.80
CA VAL A 113 21.80 -7.63 2.40
C VAL A 113 22.22 -9.05 2.00
N HIS A 114 23.39 -9.52 2.41
CA HIS A 114 23.82 -10.90 2.16
C HIS A 114 22.94 -11.98 2.77
N ASN A 115 22.03 -11.65 3.69
CA ASN A 115 21.05 -12.62 4.19
C ASN A 115 20.05 -13.08 3.12
N PHE A 116 19.80 -12.29 2.07
CA PHE A 116 18.98 -12.72 0.94
C PHE A 116 19.60 -13.90 0.18
N GLU A 117 20.94 -13.94 0.05
CA GLU A 117 21.65 -15.11 -0.51
C GLU A 117 21.46 -16.36 0.36
N LYS A 118 21.52 -16.21 1.70
CA LYS A 118 21.28 -17.33 2.64
C LYS A 118 19.84 -17.84 2.58
N ILE A 119 18.87 -16.92 2.40
CA ILE A 119 17.46 -17.29 2.20
C ILE A 119 17.30 -18.10 0.91
N HIS A 120 17.88 -17.62 -0.19
CA HIS A 120 17.87 -18.35 -1.47
C HIS A 120 18.57 -19.72 -1.35
N GLN A 121 19.74 -19.80 -0.68
CA GLN A 121 20.45 -21.05 -0.44
C GLN A 121 19.66 -22.05 0.41
N ALA A 122 18.83 -21.57 1.36
CA ALA A 122 17.98 -22.43 2.19
C ALA A 122 16.88 -23.14 1.36
N ASN A 123 16.39 -22.50 0.28
CA ASN A 123 15.44 -23.08 -0.67
C ASN A 123 15.60 -22.43 -2.05
N PRO A 124 16.46 -22.94 -2.93
CA PRO A 124 16.70 -22.37 -4.26
C PRO A 124 15.47 -22.42 -5.20
N ASN A 125 14.48 -23.26 -4.89
CA ASN A 125 13.26 -23.39 -5.70
C ASN A 125 12.18 -22.37 -5.29
N MET A 126 12.27 -21.80 -4.09
CA MET A 126 11.33 -20.77 -3.61
C MET A 126 11.47 -19.50 -4.45
N LYS A 127 10.34 -18.96 -4.88
CA LYS A 127 10.33 -17.65 -5.58
C LYS A 127 10.48 -16.53 -4.56
N LEU A 128 11.57 -15.77 -4.66
CA LEU A 128 11.89 -14.69 -3.75
C LEU A 128 11.56 -13.32 -4.38
N TYR A 129 10.54 -12.66 -3.86
CA TYR A 129 10.13 -11.31 -4.23
C TYR A 129 10.57 -10.35 -3.14
N VAL A 130 11.28 -9.30 -3.51
CA VAL A 130 11.80 -8.33 -2.55
C VAL A 130 11.29 -6.93 -2.90
N PHE A 131 10.93 -6.17 -1.90
CA PHE A 131 10.60 -4.75 -2.06
C PHE A 131 11.33 -3.91 -1.02
N GLY A 132 11.60 -2.67 -1.38
CA GLY A 132 12.24 -1.71 -0.50
C GLY A 132 11.93 -0.28 -0.90
N SER A 133 12.28 0.67 -0.05
CA SER A 133 12.05 2.08 -0.27
C SER A 133 13.30 2.78 -0.82
N ILE A 134 13.08 3.70 -1.76
CA ILE A 134 14.01 4.80 -2.00
C ILE A 134 13.60 5.89 -1.00
N MET A 135 14.52 6.28 -0.13
CA MET A 135 14.22 7.18 0.99
C MET A 135 13.46 8.43 0.51
N ARG A 136 12.34 8.76 1.17
CA ARG A 136 11.47 9.87 0.83
C ARG A 136 12.15 11.23 0.99
N THR A 137 11.58 12.26 0.36
CA THR A 137 11.96 13.66 0.52
C THR A 137 10.69 14.48 0.81
N PRO A 138 10.17 14.48 2.06
CA PRO A 138 8.96 15.21 2.39
C PRO A 138 9.07 16.68 2.05
N GLN A 139 8.03 17.23 1.40
CA GLN A 139 8.03 18.62 0.92
C GLN A 139 7.78 19.64 2.04
N THR A 140 7.30 19.17 3.20
CA THR A 140 7.05 20.00 4.38
C THR A 140 7.64 19.35 5.62
N SER A 141 8.11 20.15 6.58
CA SER A 141 8.62 19.65 7.87
C SER A 141 7.52 19.02 8.73
N GLU A 142 6.26 19.41 8.56
CA GLU A 142 5.11 18.85 9.28
C GLU A 142 4.84 17.40 8.90
N ALA A 143 5.10 17.03 7.65
CA ALA A 143 4.92 15.66 7.17
C ALA A 143 5.93 14.67 7.74
N SER A 144 7.06 15.14 8.31
CA SER A 144 8.11 14.28 8.85
C SER A 144 7.76 13.67 10.21
N GLY A 145 7.14 14.44 11.09
CA GLY A 145 6.79 14.00 12.45
C GLY A 145 7.94 13.27 13.16
N SER A 146 7.63 12.09 13.72
CA SER A 146 8.62 11.18 14.34
C SER A 146 9.27 10.20 13.36
N GLU A 147 8.90 10.23 12.09
CA GLU A 147 9.32 9.24 11.08
C GLU A 147 10.60 9.58 10.35
N ASP A 148 11.12 10.80 10.50
CA ASP A 148 12.39 11.24 9.92
C ASP A 148 13.37 11.67 11.03
N ALA A 149 14.62 11.96 10.67
CA ALA A 149 15.61 12.45 11.62
C ALA A 149 15.14 13.76 12.27
N ASN A 150 15.44 13.95 13.56
CA ASN A 150 14.90 15.05 14.37
C ASN A 150 15.12 16.44 13.77
N TYR A 151 16.25 16.68 13.11
CA TYR A 151 16.53 17.98 12.46
C TYR A 151 15.60 18.23 11.27
N TYR A 152 14.98 17.20 10.69
CA TYR A 152 14.06 17.34 9.56
C TYR A 152 12.79 18.11 9.96
N ALA A 153 12.35 18.03 11.19
CA ALA A 153 11.24 18.84 11.72
C ALA A 153 11.50 20.36 11.60
N GLN A 154 12.76 20.78 11.67
CA GLN A 154 13.15 22.20 11.55
C GLN A 154 13.61 22.57 10.14
N TYR A 155 14.40 21.73 9.49
CA TYR A 155 15.08 22.04 8.23
C TYR A 155 14.54 21.26 7.03
N GLY A 156 13.57 20.36 7.21
CA GLY A 156 13.08 19.46 6.17
C GLY A 156 12.57 20.19 4.92
N THR A 157 11.80 21.25 5.09
CA THR A 157 11.33 22.08 3.97
C THR A 157 12.49 22.71 3.19
N ASP A 158 13.51 23.21 3.87
CA ASP A 158 14.67 23.83 3.24
C ASP A 158 15.54 22.76 2.53
N ILE A 159 15.71 21.56 3.14
CA ILE A 159 16.41 20.42 2.54
C ILE A 159 15.68 19.97 1.27
N ALA A 160 14.36 19.82 1.31
CA ALA A 160 13.57 19.41 0.16
C ALA A 160 13.69 20.42 -1.00
N ARG A 161 13.60 21.72 -0.70
CA ARG A 161 13.73 22.78 -1.72
C ARG A 161 15.15 22.91 -2.27
N TYR A 162 16.15 22.79 -1.40
CA TYR A 162 17.56 22.78 -1.78
C TYR A 162 17.85 21.64 -2.77
N THR A 163 17.46 20.42 -2.39
CA THR A 163 17.73 19.23 -3.23
C THR A 163 16.88 19.21 -4.50
N ALA A 164 15.65 19.75 -4.47
CA ALA A 164 14.85 19.93 -5.68
C ALA A 164 15.51 20.90 -6.68
N LEU A 165 16.05 22.02 -6.20
CA LEU A 165 16.76 22.96 -7.07
C LEU A 165 18.10 22.38 -7.57
N THR A 166 18.79 21.60 -6.75
CA THR A 166 20.02 20.90 -7.17
C THR A 166 19.71 19.88 -8.29
N ASP A 167 18.66 19.09 -8.11
CA ASP A 167 18.22 18.13 -9.13
C ASP A 167 17.77 18.85 -10.40
N LYS A 168 17.00 19.92 -10.29
CA LYS A 168 16.57 20.74 -11.44
C LYS A 168 17.76 21.37 -12.18
N LEU A 169 18.79 21.81 -11.45
CA LEU A 169 20.00 22.37 -12.06
C LEU A 169 20.69 21.35 -12.98
N GLU A 170 20.75 20.09 -12.54
CA GLU A 170 21.36 18.99 -13.31
C GLU A 170 20.50 18.59 -14.53
N GLN A 171 19.16 18.63 -14.42
CA GLN A 171 18.24 18.18 -15.46
C GLN A 171 17.96 19.27 -16.52
N ASP A 172 17.53 20.43 -16.07
CA ASP A 172 16.94 21.47 -16.94
C ASP A 172 17.64 22.84 -16.82
N GLY A 173 18.56 22.99 -15.86
CA GLY A 173 19.15 24.27 -15.49
C GLY A 173 18.24 25.11 -14.58
N LEU A 174 18.75 26.25 -14.12
CA LEU A 174 18.05 27.17 -13.24
C LEU A 174 17.99 28.57 -13.81
N THR A 175 16.87 29.25 -13.57
CA THR A 175 16.73 30.70 -13.77
C THR A 175 17.61 31.48 -12.78
N HIS A 176 17.83 32.76 -13.03
CA HIS A 176 18.58 33.62 -12.11
C HIS A 176 17.95 33.68 -10.70
N LYS A 177 16.63 33.71 -10.62
CA LYS A 177 15.88 33.70 -9.36
C LYS A 177 16.11 32.39 -8.59
N GLU A 178 16.03 31.25 -9.26
CA GLU A 178 16.23 29.93 -8.65
C GLU A 178 17.67 29.73 -8.19
N ARG A 179 18.68 30.23 -8.92
CA ARG A 179 20.09 30.22 -8.47
C ARG A 179 20.29 31.00 -7.18
N LYS A 180 19.59 32.14 -7.03
CA LYS A 180 19.61 32.93 -5.79
C LYS A 180 18.95 32.16 -4.66
N GLN A 181 17.81 31.51 -4.91
CA GLN A 181 17.11 30.68 -3.92
C GLN A 181 17.96 29.49 -3.49
N LEU A 182 18.63 28.80 -4.42
CA LEU A 182 19.52 27.67 -4.09
C LEU A 182 20.58 28.08 -3.08
N LYS A 183 21.27 29.23 -3.29
CA LYS A 183 22.26 29.75 -2.35
C LYS A 183 21.64 30.12 -0.98
N GLN A 184 20.41 30.64 -0.96
CA GLN A 184 19.72 30.97 0.29
C GLN A 184 19.41 29.71 1.11
N TYR A 185 18.93 28.64 0.48
CA TYR A 185 18.67 27.36 1.17
C TYR A 185 19.98 26.72 1.67
N GLU A 186 21.03 26.72 0.84
CA GLU A 186 22.36 26.23 1.24
C GLU A 186 22.86 26.91 2.53
N GLN A 187 22.66 28.22 2.66
CA GLN A 187 23.07 28.99 3.86
C GLN A 187 22.19 28.75 5.10
N LYS A 188 20.94 28.35 4.91
CA LYS A 188 20.01 28.12 6.02
C LYS A 188 20.15 26.73 6.63
N ILE A 189 20.54 25.73 5.84
CA ILE A 189 20.62 24.35 6.31
C ILE A 189 21.95 24.16 7.04
N PRO A 190 21.96 23.72 8.31
CA PRO A 190 23.21 23.37 8.99
C PRO A 190 23.93 22.27 8.21
N LYS A 191 25.22 22.48 7.91
CA LYS A 191 26.04 21.54 7.16
C LYS A 191 25.97 20.13 7.74
N ALA A 192 26.05 20.00 9.06
CA ALA A 192 25.99 18.71 9.74
C ALA A 192 24.66 17.95 9.50
N ALA A 193 23.53 18.68 9.42
CA ALA A 193 22.23 18.08 9.14
C ALA A 193 22.13 17.59 7.69
N LEU A 194 22.62 18.39 6.73
CA LEU A 194 22.62 18.01 5.32
C LEU A 194 23.59 16.84 5.07
N ASP A 195 24.78 16.87 5.64
CA ASP A 195 25.80 15.82 5.50
C ASP A 195 25.29 14.49 6.09
N ASP A 196 24.66 14.51 7.28
CA ASP A 196 24.05 13.32 7.89
C ASP A 196 22.93 12.75 7.00
N TRP A 197 22.04 13.60 6.51
CA TRP A 197 20.92 13.17 5.66
C TRP A 197 21.39 12.56 4.33
N LEU A 198 22.34 13.20 3.66
CA LEU A 198 22.90 12.71 2.40
C LEU A 198 23.73 11.43 2.59
N SER A 199 24.51 11.34 3.68
CA SER A 199 25.32 10.15 3.98
C SER A 199 24.43 8.92 4.22
N ARG A 200 23.34 9.06 4.97
CA ARG A 200 22.36 7.98 5.17
C ARG A 200 21.74 7.53 3.85
N ARG A 201 21.35 8.48 3.00
CA ARG A 201 20.81 8.19 1.66
C ARG A 201 21.81 7.45 0.78
N GLN A 202 23.09 7.82 0.84
CA GLN A 202 24.15 7.14 0.11
C GLN A 202 24.27 5.67 0.55
N GLY A 203 24.20 5.39 1.86
CA GLY A 203 24.17 4.02 2.38
C GLY A 203 22.95 3.24 1.88
N ASN A 204 21.76 3.86 1.90
CA ASN A 204 20.53 3.25 1.38
C ASN A 204 20.59 3.01 -0.13
N PHE A 205 21.17 3.94 -0.88
CA PHE A 205 21.40 3.80 -2.32
C PHE A 205 22.31 2.61 -2.64
N LEU A 206 23.36 2.41 -1.85
CA LEU A 206 24.26 1.26 -1.97
C LEU A 206 23.51 -0.06 -1.71
N VAL A 207 22.66 -0.10 -0.67
CA VAL A 207 21.77 -1.26 -0.41
C VAL A 207 20.89 -1.56 -1.63
N SER A 208 20.22 -0.55 -2.19
CA SER A 208 19.36 -0.71 -3.37
C SER A 208 20.15 -1.24 -4.59
N LYS A 209 21.37 -0.77 -4.81
CA LYS A 209 22.24 -1.29 -5.88
C LYS A 209 22.58 -2.78 -5.67
N ASN A 210 22.91 -3.17 -4.44
CA ASN A 210 23.20 -4.57 -4.13
C ASN A 210 21.98 -5.47 -4.30
N LEU A 211 20.76 -4.98 -3.98
CA LEU A 211 19.53 -5.72 -4.26
C LEU A 211 19.31 -5.90 -5.77
N ILE A 212 19.61 -4.88 -6.58
CA ILE A 212 19.56 -4.98 -8.05
C ILE A 212 20.58 -6.04 -8.54
N ASP A 213 21.78 -6.08 -7.96
CA ASP A 213 22.78 -7.10 -8.29
C ASP A 213 22.34 -8.51 -7.88
N LEU A 214 21.65 -8.67 -6.75
CA LEU A 214 21.04 -9.95 -6.35
C LEU A 214 19.94 -10.40 -7.32
N ALA A 215 19.16 -9.46 -7.85
CA ALA A 215 18.18 -9.77 -8.89
C ALA A 215 18.86 -10.13 -10.22
N ARG A 216 19.98 -9.48 -10.57
CA ARG A 216 20.79 -9.81 -11.74
C ARG A 216 21.38 -11.21 -11.68
N ASN A 217 21.75 -11.65 -10.48
CA ASN A 217 22.31 -12.97 -10.20
C ASN A 217 21.26 -14.06 -9.88
N ASP A 218 19.99 -13.81 -10.16
CA ASP A 218 18.87 -14.74 -9.93
C ASP A 218 18.65 -15.18 -8.48
N VAL A 219 19.25 -14.49 -7.50
CA VAL A 219 18.97 -14.68 -6.07
C VAL A 219 17.58 -14.14 -5.72
N ILE A 220 17.26 -12.96 -6.22
CA ILE A 220 15.93 -12.34 -6.13
C ILE A 220 15.19 -12.58 -7.45
N THR A 221 14.01 -13.18 -7.39
CA THR A 221 13.16 -13.44 -8.56
C THR A 221 12.62 -12.13 -9.15
N TYR A 222 12.20 -11.20 -8.28
CA TYR A 222 11.69 -9.90 -8.67
C TYR A 222 11.95 -8.87 -7.57
N LEU A 223 12.42 -7.70 -7.97
CA LEU A 223 12.69 -6.56 -7.08
C LEU A 223 11.80 -5.37 -7.43
N ALA A 224 11.14 -4.80 -6.42
CA ALA A 224 10.38 -3.56 -6.52
C ALA A 224 10.97 -2.49 -5.58
N LEU A 225 11.23 -1.29 -6.09
CA LEU A 225 11.64 -0.14 -5.27
C LEU A 225 10.57 0.95 -5.30
N GLY A 226 10.04 1.30 -4.12
CA GLY A 226 9.00 2.29 -3.94
C GLY A 226 9.53 3.69 -3.66
N CYS A 227 8.86 4.70 -4.19
CA CYS A 227 9.15 6.11 -3.98
C CYS A 227 7.95 6.78 -3.31
N ASP A 228 8.03 6.98 -2.00
CA ASP A 228 7.04 7.71 -1.23
C ASP A 228 7.36 9.22 -1.21
N ASP A 229 6.35 10.08 -0.98
CA ASP A 229 6.51 11.53 -0.92
C ASP A 229 7.46 12.09 -2.02
N ASN A 230 7.16 11.77 -3.26
CA ASN A 230 8.00 12.10 -4.41
C ASN A 230 7.50 13.35 -5.16
N ALA A 231 8.39 13.97 -5.91
CA ALA A 231 8.11 15.12 -6.78
C ALA A 231 8.99 15.08 -8.02
N LYS A 232 8.61 15.83 -9.07
CA LYS A 232 9.36 15.87 -10.34
C LYS A 232 10.85 16.13 -10.13
N TYR A 233 11.20 17.12 -9.32
CA TYR A 233 12.57 17.38 -8.87
C TYR A 233 12.64 17.11 -7.38
N SER A 234 13.44 16.13 -7.00
CA SER A 234 13.67 15.75 -5.61
C SER A 234 14.88 14.83 -5.52
N GLN A 235 15.46 14.74 -4.34
CA GLN A 235 16.55 13.78 -4.10
C GLN A 235 16.05 12.34 -4.33
N THR A 236 14.83 12.01 -3.91
CA THR A 236 14.20 10.70 -4.15
C THR A 236 14.13 10.38 -5.64
N ASN A 237 13.62 11.31 -6.47
CA ASN A 237 13.50 11.07 -7.91
C ASN A 237 14.86 11.03 -8.62
N LYS A 238 15.84 11.82 -8.15
CA LYS A 238 17.23 11.76 -8.62
C LYS A 238 17.83 10.36 -8.39
N GLU A 239 17.67 9.82 -7.18
CA GLU A 239 18.15 8.49 -6.82
C GLU A 239 17.38 7.39 -7.58
N ARG A 240 16.04 7.52 -7.74
CA ARG A 240 15.23 6.62 -8.56
C ARG A 240 15.78 6.50 -9.98
N ARG A 241 16.00 7.64 -10.67
CA ARG A 241 16.55 7.64 -12.04
C ARG A 241 17.90 6.96 -12.12
N ALA A 242 18.77 7.18 -11.12
CA ALA A 242 20.10 6.56 -11.08
C ALA A 242 20.01 5.04 -10.88
N LEU A 243 19.10 4.56 -10.03
CA LEU A 243 18.85 3.13 -9.80
C LEU A 243 18.18 2.47 -11.01
N ASP A 244 17.21 3.13 -11.64
CA ASP A 244 16.56 2.63 -12.86
C ASP A 244 17.56 2.49 -14.01
N ASN A 245 18.47 3.45 -14.16
CA ASN A 245 19.56 3.33 -15.11
C ASN A 245 20.54 2.19 -14.77
N TYR A 246 20.86 2.00 -13.48
CA TYR A 246 21.73 0.92 -13.03
C TYR A 246 21.14 -0.47 -13.25
N GLY A 247 19.82 -0.62 -13.06
CA GLY A 247 19.08 -1.87 -13.24
C GLY A 247 18.46 -2.06 -14.64
N SER A 248 18.76 -1.17 -15.60
CA SER A 248 18.11 -1.15 -16.92
C SER A 248 18.29 -2.42 -17.75
N ASP A 249 19.36 -3.17 -17.51
CA ASP A 249 19.64 -4.47 -18.13
C ASP A 249 18.70 -5.60 -17.67
N LEU A 250 18.04 -5.45 -16.51
CA LEU A 250 17.16 -6.49 -15.96
C LEU A 250 15.78 -6.52 -16.62
N GLY A 251 15.33 -5.39 -17.15
CA GLY A 251 13.99 -5.22 -17.70
C GLY A 251 12.87 -5.35 -16.66
N GLU A 252 11.64 -5.06 -17.10
CA GLU A 252 10.45 -4.99 -16.26
C GLU A 252 10.01 -6.35 -15.65
N LEU A 253 10.58 -7.46 -16.10
CA LEU A 253 10.28 -8.78 -15.58
C LEU A 253 11.06 -9.13 -14.30
N LYS A 254 12.13 -8.39 -14.00
CA LYS A 254 12.98 -8.62 -12.83
C LYS A 254 13.09 -7.43 -11.90
N TYR A 255 12.96 -6.21 -12.42
CA TYR A 255 13.12 -4.98 -11.64
C TYR A 255 12.19 -3.88 -12.13
N GLN A 256 11.53 -3.21 -11.20
CA GLN A 256 10.80 -1.97 -11.46
C GLN A 256 10.87 -1.04 -10.23
N SER A 257 10.85 0.26 -10.47
CA SER A 257 10.56 1.28 -9.47
C SER A 257 9.17 1.87 -9.71
N VAL A 258 8.49 2.30 -8.64
CA VAL A 258 7.13 2.84 -8.71
C VAL A 258 6.92 3.95 -7.68
N ALA A 259 6.04 4.90 -7.96
CA ALA A 259 5.55 5.84 -6.95
C ALA A 259 4.61 5.09 -6.00
N GLY A 260 4.86 5.20 -4.69
CA GLY A 260 4.18 4.46 -3.63
C GLY A 260 5.14 3.59 -2.81
N ILE A 261 4.67 2.96 -1.77
CA ILE A 261 5.43 2.01 -0.94
C ILE A 261 4.52 1.05 -0.16
N ASP A 262 3.42 1.54 0.45
CA ASP A 262 2.59 0.76 1.38
C ASP A 262 1.83 -0.38 0.68
N GLU A 263 1.52 -0.24 -0.59
CA GLU A 263 0.82 -1.23 -1.43
C GLU A 263 1.73 -2.33 -2.00
N ILE A 264 3.06 -2.08 -2.08
CA ILE A 264 3.97 -2.94 -2.85
C ILE A 264 4.00 -4.36 -2.29
N GLY A 265 3.97 -4.53 -0.96
CA GLY A 265 3.90 -5.85 -0.34
C GLY A 265 2.68 -6.64 -0.84
N TYR A 266 1.50 -6.01 -0.93
CA TYR A 266 0.30 -6.67 -1.44
C TYR A 266 0.36 -6.95 -2.94
N VAL A 267 0.88 -6.01 -3.73
CA VAL A 267 1.09 -6.19 -5.18
C VAL A 267 2.00 -7.38 -5.47
N LEU A 268 3.10 -7.53 -4.70
CA LEU A 268 4.02 -8.67 -4.87
C LEU A 268 3.46 -9.98 -4.32
N LEU A 269 2.65 -9.97 -3.26
CA LEU A 269 1.91 -11.14 -2.83
C LEU A 269 0.94 -11.61 -3.91
N THR A 270 0.24 -10.67 -4.55
CA THR A 270 -0.62 -10.99 -5.71
C THR A 270 0.19 -11.56 -6.87
N ARG A 271 1.39 -11.04 -7.14
CA ARG A 271 2.32 -11.65 -8.11
C ARG A 271 2.68 -13.09 -7.73
N ALA A 272 2.99 -13.33 -6.45
CA ALA A 272 3.31 -14.67 -5.97
C ALA A 272 2.13 -15.63 -6.19
N VAL A 273 0.91 -15.19 -5.87
CA VAL A 273 -0.33 -15.96 -6.12
C VAL A 273 -0.50 -16.24 -7.61
N ASN A 274 -0.43 -15.22 -8.48
CA ASN A 274 -0.56 -15.39 -9.93
C ASN A 274 0.46 -16.39 -10.48
N ASN A 275 1.72 -16.29 -10.03
CA ASN A 275 2.77 -17.21 -10.46
C ASN A 275 2.54 -18.65 -9.97
N LEU A 276 2.04 -18.82 -8.73
CA LEU A 276 1.72 -20.14 -8.17
C LEU A 276 0.50 -20.78 -8.85
N GLN A 277 -0.44 -19.96 -9.33
CA GLN A 277 -1.57 -20.41 -10.16
C GLN A 277 -1.17 -20.68 -11.63
N GLY A 278 -0.03 -20.15 -12.06
CA GLY A 278 0.38 -20.20 -13.47
C GLY A 278 -0.47 -19.29 -14.36
N ASP A 279 -1.00 -18.20 -13.80
CA ASP A 279 -1.95 -17.31 -14.46
C ASP A 279 -1.36 -15.91 -14.70
N ILE A 280 -1.89 -15.21 -15.70
CA ILE A 280 -1.55 -13.83 -16.07
C ILE A 280 -2.86 -13.05 -16.20
N PRO A 281 -3.38 -12.45 -15.11
CA PRO A 281 -4.63 -11.72 -15.17
C PRO A 281 -4.60 -10.55 -16.16
N PHE A 282 -5.64 -10.41 -16.96
CA PHE A 282 -5.83 -9.32 -17.91
C PHE A 282 -6.64 -8.20 -17.27
N VAL A 283 -6.12 -6.98 -17.34
CA VAL A 283 -6.73 -5.81 -16.73
C VAL A 283 -7.01 -4.73 -17.77
N SER A 284 -8.27 -4.33 -17.93
CA SER A 284 -8.64 -3.10 -18.62
C SER A 284 -8.74 -1.96 -17.61
N VAL A 285 -8.40 -0.74 -18.03
CA VAL A 285 -8.35 0.43 -17.12
C VAL A 285 -9.16 1.57 -17.71
N HIS A 286 -10.07 2.11 -16.90
CA HIS A 286 -10.88 3.27 -17.22
C HIS A 286 -10.68 4.37 -16.17
N TYR A 287 -10.89 5.61 -16.55
CA TYR A 287 -10.69 6.77 -15.71
C TYR A 287 -11.93 7.65 -15.72
N ALA A 288 -12.18 8.39 -14.64
CA ALA A 288 -13.15 9.46 -14.64
C ALA A 288 -12.80 10.51 -15.72
N LYS A 289 -13.79 11.29 -16.14
CA LYS A 289 -13.63 12.32 -17.17
C LYS A 289 -12.65 13.43 -16.72
N GLY A 290 -12.28 14.30 -17.65
CA GLY A 290 -11.38 15.42 -17.43
C GLY A 290 -9.91 15.00 -17.58
N THR A 291 -9.06 15.36 -16.63
CA THR A 291 -7.62 15.01 -16.64
C THR A 291 -7.41 13.51 -16.63
N GLY A 292 -8.25 12.75 -15.91
CA GLY A 292 -8.34 11.29 -15.96
C GLY A 292 -6.99 10.60 -15.84
N GLU A 293 -6.58 9.82 -16.84
CA GLU A 293 -5.32 9.07 -16.87
C GLU A 293 -4.05 9.92 -16.71
N ASN A 294 -4.13 11.20 -17.05
CA ASN A 294 -3.01 12.15 -16.97
C ASN A 294 -2.94 12.90 -15.63
N THR A 295 -3.83 12.60 -14.68
CA THR A 295 -3.77 13.13 -13.33
C THR A 295 -2.41 12.80 -12.70
N ILE A 296 -1.70 13.85 -12.24
CA ILE A 296 -0.50 13.70 -11.40
C ILE A 296 -0.97 13.90 -9.96
N PRO A 297 -1.20 12.82 -9.22
CA PRO A 297 -1.81 12.95 -7.90
C PRO A 297 -0.82 13.52 -6.89
N ALA A 298 -1.34 13.98 -5.74
CA ALA A 298 -0.51 14.39 -4.63
C ALA A 298 0.49 13.27 -4.24
N TYR A 299 1.69 13.66 -3.83
CA TYR A 299 2.80 12.78 -3.43
C TYR A 299 3.41 11.96 -4.58
N SER A 300 3.05 12.22 -5.83
CA SER A 300 3.59 11.54 -7.01
C SER A 300 4.33 12.51 -7.95
N ASN A 301 5.23 11.98 -8.75
CA ASN A 301 5.97 12.73 -9.77
C ASN A 301 5.53 12.40 -11.20
N GLU A 302 4.54 11.52 -11.36
CA GLU A 302 4.14 11.00 -12.66
C GLU A 302 2.61 10.88 -12.81
N PRO A 303 2.09 10.88 -14.06
CA PRO A 303 0.69 10.60 -14.32
C PRO A 303 0.27 9.23 -13.77
N ILE A 304 -0.94 9.15 -13.20
CA ILE A 304 -1.44 7.94 -12.53
C ILE A 304 -1.47 6.72 -13.46
N LYS A 305 -1.65 6.90 -14.77
CA LYS A 305 -1.59 5.81 -15.75
C LYS A 305 -0.27 5.07 -15.75
N ASN A 306 0.84 5.74 -15.42
CA ASN A 306 2.17 5.13 -15.39
C ASN A 306 2.31 4.21 -14.18
N SER A 307 1.94 4.70 -13.00
CA SER A 307 1.96 3.89 -11.76
C SER A 307 1.05 2.67 -11.89
N ILE A 308 -0.17 2.83 -12.43
CA ILE A 308 -1.10 1.73 -12.65
C ILE A 308 -0.53 0.69 -13.64
N ALA A 309 0.06 1.14 -14.75
CA ALA A 309 0.68 0.23 -15.71
C ALA A 309 1.85 -0.56 -15.06
N THR A 310 2.64 0.11 -14.22
CA THR A 310 3.71 -0.52 -13.45
C THR A 310 3.17 -1.53 -12.44
N HIS A 311 2.13 -1.18 -11.67
CA HIS A 311 1.50 -2.09 -10.70
C HIS A 311 0.90 -3.33 -11.37
N ILE A 312 0.24 -3.20 -12.53
CA ILE A 312 -0.29 -4.36 -13.28
C ILE A 312 0.84 -5.35 -13.62
N LYS A 313 1.95 -4.86 -14.17
CA LYS A 313 3.12 -5.69 -14.50
C LYS A 313 3.79 -6.25 -13.25
N MET A 314 3.92 -5.42 -12.20
CA MET A 314 4.49 -5.81 -10.91
C MET A 314 3.68 -6.91 -10.24
N ALA A 315 2.35 -6.91 -10.36
CA ALA A 315 1.46 -7.97 -9.89
C ALA A 315 1.47 -9.22 -10.80
N GLY A 316 2.22 -9.22 -11.89
CA GLY A 316 2.27 -10.34 -12.84
C GLY A 316 1.13 -10.37 -13.86
N GLY A 317 0.36 -9.28 -13.99
CA GLY A 317 -0.75 -9.15 -14.93
C GLY A 317 -0.36 -8.45 -16.24
N MET A 318 -1.33 -8.33 -17.12
CA MET A 318 -1.21 -7.68 -18.42
C MET A 318 -2.34 -6.67 -18.65
N LYS A 319 -1.99 -5.44 -19.03
CA LYS A 319 -2.99 -4.46 -19.44
C LYS A 319 -3.56 -4.79 -20.81
N VAL A 320 -4.88 -4.73 -20.95
CA VAL A 320 -5.60 -4.93 -22.21
C VAL A 320 -6.52 -3.74 -22.51
N ASN A 321 -6.85 -3.55 -23.79
CA ASN A 321 -7.70 -2.43 -24.24
C ASN A 321 -9.18 -2.82 -24.38
N SER A 322 -9.55 -4.05 -24.02
CA SER A 322 -10.91 -4.57 -24.22
C SER A 322 -11.45 -5.22 -22.96
N ASP A 323 -12.56 -4.72 -22.45
CA ASP A 323 -13.26 -5.29 -21.30
C ASP A 323 -13.76 -6.71 -21.54
N LYS A 324 -13.97 -7.08 -22.80
CA LYS A 324 -14.34 -8.47 -23.15
C LYS A 324 -13.27 -9.48 -22.81
N ARG A 325 -12.00 -9.06 -22.81
CA ARG A 325 -10.84 -9.92 -22.52
C ARG A 325 -10.32 -9.73 -21.09
N ALA A 326 -10.84 -8.75 -20.38
CA ALA A 326 -10.36 -8.42 -19.05
C ALA A 326 -10.94 -9.39 -18.01
N ASP A 327 -10.06 -9.88 -17.15
CA ASP A 327 -10.41 -10.58 -15.91
C ASP A 327 -10.79 -9.59 -14.81
N LEU A 328 -10.32 -8.34 -14.94
CA LEU A 328 -10.65 -7.21 -14.06
C LEU A 328 -10.83 -5.94 -14.90
N VAL A 329 -11.96 -5.27 -14.75
CA VAL A 329 -12.19 -3.90 -15.22
C VAL A 329 -11.84 -2.96 -14.07
N PHE A 330 -10.71 -2.31 -14.16
CA PHE A 330 -10.22 -1.41 -13.12
C PHE A 330 -10.58 0.03 -13.44
N MET A 331 -11.29 0.69 -12.53
CA MET A 331 -11.80 2.04 -12.70
C MET A 331 -11.17 2.99 -11.70
N VAL A 332 -10.74 4.16 -12.17
CA VAL A 332 -10.00 5.15 -11.35
C VAL A 332 -10.82 6.42 -11.22
N ASN A 333 -11.25 6.71 -9.98
CA ASN A 333 -11.96 7.93 -9.65
C ASN A 333 -10.97 9.09 -9.47
N THR A 334 -11.05 10.09 -10.33
CA THR A 334 -10.20 11.29 -10.29
C THR A 334 -11.06 12.55 -10.32
N ASN A 335 -10.57 13.66 -9.76
CA ASN A 335 -11.18 14.97 -10.01
C ASN A 335 -11.07 15.35 -11.48
N PHE A 336 -12.08 16.08 -11.97
CA PHE A 336 -12.13 16.53 -13.36
C PHE A 336 -10.90 17.37 -13.75
N ASP A 337 -10.41 18.20 -12.86
CA ASP A 337 -9.23 19.06 -13.05
C ASP A 337 -7.90 18.38 -12.69
N GLY A 338 -7.93 17.13 -12.20
CA GLY A 338 -6.75 16.37 -11.81
C GLY A 338 -6.16 16.76 -10.45
N THR A 339 -6.87 17.56 -9.65
CA THR A 339 -6.44 17.87 -8.27
C THR A 339 -6.70 16.69 -7.32
N THR A 340 -5.93 16.60 -6.24
CA THR A 340 -6.16 15.65 -5.13
C THR A 340 -6.46 16.44 -3.87
N GLY A 341 -7.64 16.25 -3.27
CA GLY A 341 -8.01 16.80 -1.97
C GLY A 341 -7.47 15.97 -0.80
N ALA A 342 -7.73 16.41 0.43
CA ALA A 342 -7.55 15.60 1.64
C ALA A 342 -8.91 15.04 2.10
N ALA A 343 -8.98 13.74 2.37
CA ALA A 343 -10.26 13.08 2.65
C ALA A 343 -10.97 13.60 3.90
N ASN A 344 -10.22 14.12 4.87
CA ASN A 344 -10.73 14.74 6.09
C ASN A 344 -11.05 16.24 5.94
N ASP A 345 -10.98 16.80 4.73
CA ASP A 345 -11.33 18.19 4.44
C ASP A 345 -12.87 18.37 4.39
N LEU A 346 -13.34 19.56 4.75
CA LEU A 346 -14.75 19.95 4.63
C LEU A 346 -15.29 19.88 3.18
N ASN A 347 -14.42 19.92 2.20
CA ASN A 347 -14.77 19.79 0.78
C ASN A 347 -15.12 18.35 0.37
N ASN A 348 -14.84 17.35 1.21
CA ASN A 348 -15.24 15.97 0.96
C ASN A 348 -16.71 15.76 1.34
N VAL A 349 -17.59 16.26 0.48
CA VAL A 349 -19.05 16.28 0.69
C VAL A 349 -19.73 15.07 0.08
N TYR A 350 -20.96 14.77 0.56
CA TYR A 350 -21.77 13.63 0.07
C TYR A 350 -22.56 13.91 -1.21
N ILE A 351 -22.56 15.17 -1.69
CA ILE A 351 -23.33 15.57 -2.87
C ILE A 351 -22.51 15.31 -4.13
N PRO A 352 -22.93 14.39 -5.02
CA PRO A 352 -22.19 14.06 -6.22
C PRO A 352 -22.28 15.21 -7.25
N ASN A 353 -21.15 15.53 -7.86
CA ASN A 353 -21.08 16.36 -9.06
C ASN A 353 -21.27 15.50 -10.33
N GLU A 354 -21.35 16.14 -11.50
CA GLU A 354 -21.55 15.44 -12.79
C GLU A 354 -20.45 14.38 -13.06
N ASN A 355 -19.21 14.69 -12.69
CA ASN A 355 -18.10 13.75 -12.89
C ASN A 355 -18.27 12.45 -12.09
N ILE A 356 -18.71 12.56 -10.84
CA ILE A 356 -19.03 11.40 -9.99
C ILE A 356 -20.25 10.64 -10.53
N ILE A 357 -21.31 11.35 -10.96
CA ILE A 357 -22.50 10.71 -11.54
C ILE A 357 -22.13 9.90 -12.78
N ASP A 358 -21.35 10.48 -13.68
CA ASP A 358 -20.89 9.79 -14.89
C ASP A 358 -19.98 8.59 -14.57
N PHE A 359 -19.09 8.74 -13.60
CA PHE A 359 -18.21 7.65 -13.15
C PHE A 359 -19.01 6.49 -12.56
N VAL A 360 -19.97 6.77 -11.68
CA VAL A 360 -20.82 5.74 -11.07
C VAL A 360 -21.72 5.06 -12.10
N ASN A 361 -22.19 5.79 -13.12
CA ASN A 361 -22.93 5.16 -14.22
C ASN A 361 -22.03 4.19 -15.01
N MET A 362 -20.79 4.55 -15.28
CA MET A 362 -19.82 3.66 -15.93
C MET A 362 -19.55 2.39 -15.08
N VAL A 363 -19.45 2.53 -13.75
CA VAL A 363 -19.33 1.39 -12.83
C VAL A 363 -20.56 0.49 -12.92
N ASP A 364 -21.76 1.08 -12.86
CA ASP A 364 -23.04 0.36 -12.92
C ASP A 364 -23.17 -0.43 -14.23
N GLU A 365 -22.89 0.19 -15.36
CA GLU A 365 -22.91 -0.46 -16.68
C GLU A 365 -21.97 -1.68 -16.74
N ALA A 366 -20.76 -1.58 -16.17
CA ALA A 366 -19.82 -2.70 -16.15
C ALA A 366 -20.31 -3.83 -15.21
N VAL A 367 -20.87 -3.49 -14.05
CA VAL A 367 -21.45 -4.47 -13.13
C VAL A 367 -22.66 -5.18 -13.79
N GLN A 368 -23.56 -4.43 -14.43
CA GLN A 368 -24.71 -5.01 -15.17
C GLN A 368 -24.26 -5.89 -16.34
N ALA A 369 -23.10 -5.62 -16.92
CA ALA A 369 -22.49 -6.46 -17.94
C ALA A 369 -21.72 -7.68 -17.35
N ASN A 370 -21.94 -7.99 -16.06
CA ASN A 370 -21.28 -9.08 -15.32
C ASN A 370 -19.74 -9.01 -15.38
N LYS A 371 -19.17 -7.79 -15.35
CA LYS A 371 -17.72 -7.61 -15.25
C LYS A 371 -17.30 -7.61 -13.79
N LYS A 372 -16.10 -8.14 -13.53
CA LYS A 372 -15.42 -7.93 -12.24
C LYS A 372 -14.87 -6.52 -12.23
N VAL A 373 -15.37 -5.69 -11.30
CA VAL A 373 -15.04 -4.27 -11.24
C VAL A 373 -14.25 -3.96 -9.97
N GLY A 374 -13.08 -3.32 -10.13
CA GLY A 374 -12.30 -2.76 -9.03
C GLY A 374 -12.20 -1.25 -9.15
N ILE A 375 -12.22 -0.52 -8.04
CA ILE A 375 -12.13 0.93 -8.00
C ILE A 375 -10.90 1.37 -7.20
N GLY A 376 -10.03 2.18 -7.84
CA GLY A 376 -9.03 3.00 -7.18
C GLY A 376 -9.56 4.43 -7.01
N ASP A 377 -9.83 4.83 -5.77
CA ASP A 377 -10.38 6.15 -5.46
C ASP A 377 -9.26 7.12 -5.09
N ILE A 378 -9.02 8.12 -5.93
CA ILE A 378 -7.91 9.08 -5.78
C ILE A 378 -8.33 10.55 -5.89
N THR A 379 -9.62 10.83 -5.84
CA THR A 379 -10.15 12.20 -5.75
C THR A 379 -9.61 12.89 -4.50
N PHE A 380 -9.50 12.14 -3.41
CA PHE A 380 -8.89 12.56 -2.16
C PHE A 380 -7.72 11.62 -1.80
N GLY A 381 -6.74 12.13 -1.08
CA GLY A 381 -5.72 11.32 -0.41
C GLY A 381 -6.13 11.01 1.02
N ASN A 382 -5.66 9.86 1.53
CA ASN A 382 -5.86 9.42 2.91
C ASN A 382 -7.33 9.18 3.30
N GLY A 383 -8.13 8.66 2.38
CA GLY A 383 -9.51 8.27 2.60
C GLY A 383 -10.38 8.42 1.35
N SER A 384 -11.58 7.89 1.43
CA SER A 384 -12.54 7.81 0.32
C SER A 384 -13.17 9.15 -0.05
N ASP A 385 -13.63 9.25 -1.28
CA ASP A 385 -14.56 10.28 -1.75
C ASP A 385 -15.98 9.97 -1.26
N ASN A 386 -16.51 10.81 -0.37
CA ASN A 386 -17.85 10.63 0.19
C ASN A 386 -18.94 10.65 -0.87
N ALA A 387 -18.82 11.49 -1.90
CA ALA A 387 -19.80 11.56 -2.97
C ALA A 387 -19.82 10.27 -3.81
N LEU A 388 -18.65 9.69 -4.10
CA LEU A 388 -18.53 8.39 -4.76
C LEU A 388 -19.20 7.30 -3.92
N MET A 389 -18.78 7.16 -2.66
CA MET A 389 -19.24 6.08 -1.79
C MET A 389 -20.76 6.15 -1.55
N PHE A 390 -21.30 7.35 -1.32
CA PHE A 390 -22.73 7.56 -1.14
C PHE A 390 -23.52 7.25 -2.42
N SER A 391 -22.96 7.56 -3.60
CA SER A 391 -23.59 7.24 -4.88
C SER A 391 -23.58 5.73 -5.19
N LEU A 392 -22.47 5.04 -4.88
CA LEU A 392 -22.37 3.58 -4.98
C LEU A 392 -23.35 2.89 -4.04
N TYR A 393 -23.44 3.39 -2.79
CA TYR A 393 -24.42 2.91 -1.82
C TYR A 393 -25.87 3.08 -2.34
N GLY A 394 -26.23 4.27 -2.82
CA GLY A 394 -27.55 4.57 -3.33
C GLY A 394 -28.00 3.72 -4.53
N LYS A 395 -27.03 3.21 -5.30
CA LYS A 395 -27.25 2.29 -6.43
C LYS A 395 -27.13 0.80 -6.06
N ASN A 396 -26.91 0.47 -4.79
CA ASN A 396 -26.63 -0.91 -4.33
C ASN A 396 -25.45 -1.56 -5.07
N LEU A 397 -24.35 -0.83 -5.27
CA LEU A 397 -23.17 -1.30 -5.97
C LEU A 397 -22.03 -1.72 -5.03
N LEU A 398 -22.05 -1.33 -3.75
CA LEU A 398 -20.97 -1.62 -2.80
C LEU A 398 -20.69 -3.12 -2.67
N ASP A 399 -21.75 -3.93 -2.59
CA ASP A 399 -21.67 -5.39 -2.52
C ASP A 399 -21.52 -6.07 -3.89
N LYS A 400 -21.33 -5.34 -4.98
CA LYS A 400 -21.13 -5.86 -6.35
C LYS A 400 -19.69 -5.67 -6.84
N LEU A 401 -18.91 -4.82 -6.19
CA LEU A 401 -17.52 -4.60 -6.54
C LEU A 401 -16.65 -5.84 -6.23
N ASN A 402 -15.52 -5.94 -6.88
CA ASN A 402 -14.51 -6.96 -6.62
C ASN A 402 -13.29 -6.39 -5.89
N ALA A 403 -13.10 -5.08 -5.93
CA ALA A 403 -12.06 -4.38 -5.20
C ALA A 403 -12.40 -2.91 -5.02
N TYR A 404 -11.90 -2.34 -3.94
CA TYR A 404 -11.94 -0.90 -3.66
C TYR A 404 -10.78 -0.52 -2.77
N SER A 405 -10.19 0.65 -2.97
CA SER A 405 -9.36 1.33 -1.97
C SER A 405 -9.31 2.83 -2.22
N GLY A 406 -9.40 3.62 -1.14
CA GLY A 406 -9.31 5.08 -1.10
C GLY A 406 -8.26 5.58 -0.10
N TRP A 407 -7.52 4.71 0.54
CA TRP A 407 -6.46 5.03 1.49
C TRP A 407 -5.16 4.38 1.01
N ASN A 408 -4.04 4.93 1.08
CA ASN A 408 -3.38 6.01 1.74
C ASN A 408 -3.15 7.18 0.75
N THR A 409 -1.91 7.35 0.20
CA THR A 409 -1.67 8.23 -0.94
C THR A 409 -2.28 7.64 -2.22
N PRO A 410 -2.61 8.46 -3.23
CA PRO A 410 -3.32 7.97 -4.41
C PRO A 410 -2.69 6.80 -5.15
N THR A 411 -1.37 6.74 -5.25
CA THR A 411 -0.67 5.61 -5.88
C THR A 411 -0.77 4.35 -5.04
N ASN A 412 -0.69 4.47 -3.70
CA ASN A 412 -0.93 3.36 -2.78
C ASN A 412 -2.36 2.83 -2.93
N SER A 413 -3.37 3.71 -2.97
CA SER A 413 -4.78 3.34 -3.14
C SER A 413 -5.00 2.55 -4.42
N THR A 414 -4.50 3.04 -5.56
CA THR A 414 -4.68 2.35 -6.85
C THR A 414 -3.95 1.01 -6.89
N GLY A 415 -2.72 0.93 -6.39
CA GLY A 415 -1.96 -0.32 -6.35
C GLY A 415 -2.61 -1.36 -5.44
N TYR A 416 -3.12 -0.94 -4.27
CA TYR A 416 -3.80 -1.81 -3.32
C TYR A 416 -5.12 -2.36 -3.90
N ALA A 417 -5.97 -1.49 -4.46
CA ALA A 417 -7.23 -1.91 -5.10
C ALA A 417 -6.99 -2.83 -6.31
N LEU A 418 -5.93 -2.57 -7.09
CA LEU A 418 -5.56 -3.40 -8.21
C LEU A 418 -5.15 -4.81 -7.77
N ALA A 419 -4.29 -4.91 -6.75
CA ALA A 419 -3.86 -6.19 -6.17
C ALA A 419 -5.06 -6.98 -5.63
N MET A 420 -5.98 -6.32 -4.91
CA MET A 420 -7.22 -6.92 -4.43
C MET A 420 -8.08 -7.44 -5.58
N GLY A 421 -8.30 -6.64 -6.62
CA GLY A 421 -9.13 -7.00 -7.77
C GLY A 421 -8.58 -8.18 -8.57
N MET A 422 -7.26 -8.27 -8.73
CA MET A 422 -6.61 -9.43 -9.34
C MET A 422 -6.74 -10.67 -8.46
N GLY A 423 -6.53 -10.54 -7.13
CA GLY A 423 -6.69 -11.61 -6.15
C GLY A 423 -8.12 -12.13 -6.09
N ALA A 424 -9.12 -11.28 -6.31
CA ALA A 424 -10.53 -11.65 -6.32
C ALA A 424 -10.89 -12.73 -7.38
N ASN A 425 -9.99 -13.03 -8.31
CA ASN A 425 -10.16 -14.15 -9.24
C ASN A 425 -10.01 -15.53 -8.59
N TYR A 426 -9.40 -15.59 -7.39
CA TYR A 426 -9.01 -16.84 -6.72
C TYR A 426 -9.80 -17.10 -5.43
N THR A 427 -10.87 -16.35 -5.18
CA THR A 427 -11.74 -16.56 -4.02
C THR A 427 -13.21 -16.41 -4.41
N ASP A 428 -14.11 -16.87 -3.55
CA ASP A 428 -15.55 -16.73 -3.74
C ASP A 428 -16.05 -15.32 -3.32
N ARG A 429 -17.36 -15.11 -3.43
CA ARG A 429 -17.97 -13.82 -3.07
C ARG A 429 -17.81 -13.47 -1.60
N VAL A 430 -17.78 -14.46 -0.72
CA VAL A 430 -17.62 -14.23 0.73
C VAL A 430 -16.22 -13.68 1.03
N GLY A 431 -15.17 -14.27 0.44
CA GLY A 431 -13.81 -13.75 0.58
C GLY A 431 -13.65 -12.33 0.01
N ILE A 432 -14.28 -12.05 -1.15
CA ILE A 432 -14.27 -10.69 -1.73
C ILE A 432 -14.93 -9.69 -0.78
N LEU A 433 -16.08 -10.03 -0.19
CA LEU A 433 -16.81 -9.13 0.70
C LEU A 433 -16.03 -8.84 1.98
N LYS A 434 -15.34 -9.82 2.56
CA LYS A 434 -14.47 -9.60 3.72
C LYS A 434 -13.39 -8.55 3.43
N MET A 435 -12.73 -8.65 2.27
CA MET A 435 -11.70 -7.68 1.87
C MET A 435 -12.31 -6.27 1.66
N LEU A 436 -13.49 -6.17 1.03
CA LEU A 436 -14.18 -4.91 0.78
C LEU A 436 -14.67 -4.25 2.07
N GLU A 437 -15.22 -5.02 3.00
CA GLU A 437 -15.70 -4.52 4.30
C GLU A 437 -14.62 -3.75 5.04
N VAL A 438 -13.42 -4.31 5.15
CA VAL A 438 -12.28 -3.62 5.79
C VAL A 438 -12.00 -2.28 5.11
N ARG A 439 -12.04 -2.23 3.77
CA ARG A 439 -11.81 -0.97 3.03
C ARG A 439 -12.95 0.03 3.24
N TYR A 440 -14.19 -0.42 3.29
CA TYR A 440 -15.32 0.47 3.54
C TYR A 440 -15.30 1.02 4.97
N LEU A 441 -14.98 0.18 5.96
CA LEU A 441 -14.91 0.60 7.37
C LEU A 441 -13.71 1.50 7.64
N ASP A 442 -12.54 1.19 7.08
CA ASP A 442 -11.33 2.00 7.23
C ASP A 442 -11.36 3.22 6.30
N ASP A 443 -11.27 3.03 4.97
CA ASP A 443 -11.04 4.11 4.01
C ASP A 443 -12.19 5.12 3.98
N TRP A 444 -13.44 4.65 4.05
CA TRP A 444 -14.61 5.50 3.98
C TRP A 444 -15.09 5.95 5.37
N LEU A 445 -15.53 5.02 6.22
CA LEU A 445 -16.16 5.44 7.46
C LEU A 445 -15.16 6.08 8.42
N TYR A 446 -14.01 5.46 8.62
CA TYR A 446 -13.01 6.01 9.54
C TYR A 446 -12.21 7.16 8.93
N GLN A 447 -11.49 6.93 7.84
CA GLN A 447 -10.52 7.90 7.32
C GLN A 447 -11.18 9.18 6.79
N ALA A 448 -12.27 9.06 6.04
CA ALA A 448 -12.94 10.21 5.45
C ALA A 448 -13.88 10.94 6.44
N ASN A 449 -14.37 10.28 7.49
CA ASN A 449 -15.42 10.85 8.33
C ASN A 449 -15.08 10.84 9.82
N ILE A 450 -14.84 9.66 10.42
CA ILE A 450 -14.71 9.51 11.87
C ILE A 450 -13.41 10.14 12.37
N ARG A 451 -12.32 9.94 11.66
CA ARG A 451 -10.98 10.39 12.07
C ARG A 451 -10.95 11.86 12.46
N GLN A 452 -11.43 12.75 11.60
CA GLN A 452 -11.44 14.19 11.87
C GLN A 452 -12.42 14.57 12.98
N ALA A 453 -13.58 13.91 13.03
CA ALA A 453 -14.57 14.17 14.09
C ALA A 453 -14.04 13.81 15.48
N VAL A 454 -13.29 12.70 15.61
CA VAL A 454 -12.64 12.32 16.86
C VAL A 454 -11.45 13.23 17.17
N ALA A 455 -10.63 13.58 16.14
CA ALA A 455 -9.50 14.49 16.30
C ALA A 455 -9.91 15.86 16.86
N ASN A 456 -11.03 16.41 16.39
CA ASN A 456 -11.57 17.67 16.87
C ASN A 456 -11.99 17.64 18.35
N ARG A 457 -12.29 16.46 18.89
CA ARG A 457 -12.66 16.25 20.29
C ARG A 457 -11.51 15.84 21.19
N LEU A 458 -10.36 15.49 20.59
CA LEU A 458 -9.22 14.91 21.33
C LEU A 458 -8.74 15.82 22.46
N SER A 459 -8.63 17.14 22.21
CA SER A 459 -8.19 18.12 23.21
C SER A 459 -9.11 18.24 24.42
N SER A 460 -10.40 17.91 24.27
CA SER A 460 -11.39 17.94 25.36
C SER A 460 -11.46 16.63 26.14
N MET A 461 -10.76 15.59 25.71
CA MET A 461 -10.70 14.31 26.43
C MET A 461 -9.76 14.41 27.63
N PRO A 462 -10.03 13.69 28.73
CA PRO A 462 -9.11 13.58 29.85
C PRO A 462 -7.75 13.01 29.41
N GLY A 463 -6.66 13.48 30.06
CA GLY A 463 -5.31 13.00 29.79
C GLY A 463 -4.52 13.89 28.83
N GLU A 464 -3.44 13.34 28.29
CA GLU A 464 -2.51 14.00 27.38
C GLU A 464 -2.50 13.29 26.02
N GLY A 465 -2.18 14.03 24.97
CA GLY A 465 -1.99 13.55 23.63
C GLY A 465 -2.59 14.48 22.57
N ASP A 466 -2.17 14.26 21.34
CA ASP A 466 -2.62 14.98 20.15
C ASP A 466 -2.89 13.99 18.99
N TYR A 467 -3.19 14.51 17.83
CA TYR A 467 -3.44 13.71 16.63
C TYR A 467 -2.29 12.77 16.26
N GLY A 468 -1.06 13.25 16.36
CA GLY A 468 0.14 12.49 16.00
C GLY A 468 0.65 11.57 17.12
N ASN A 469 0.21 11.78 18.36
CA ASN A 469 0.53 10.95 19.51
C ASN A 469 -0.56 11.04 20.58
N THR A 470 -1.47 10.10 20.57
CA THR A 470 -2.65 10.08 21.43
C THR A 470 -2.33 9.79 22.91
N LYS A 471 -1.17 9.24 23.23
CA LYS A 471 -0.68 8.97 24.60
C LYS A 471 -1.78 8.34 25.49
N THR A 472 -2.11 8.98 26.62
CA THR A 472 -3.15 8.53 27.56
C THR A 472 -4.57 8.71 27.01
N ARG A 473 -4.75 9.47 25.92
CA ARG A 473 -6.04 9.63 25.23
C ARG A 473 -6.34 8.52 24.23
N THR A 474 -5.44 7.55 24.02
CA THR A 474 -5.65 6.45 23.04
C THR A 474 -6.96 5.71 23.32
N LEU A 475 -7.15 5.15 24.53
CA LEU A 475 -8.37 4.39 24.83
C LEU A 475 -9.67 5.22 24.76
N PRO A 476 -9.76 6.46 25.28
CA PRO A 476 -10.92 7.30 25.07
C PRO A 476 -11.21 7.60 23.59
N ALA A 477 -10.19 7.83 22.78
CA ALA A 477 -10.33 8.10 21.37
C ALA A 477 -10.78 6.86 20.59
N GLU A 478 -10.22 5.69 20.86
CA GLU A 478 -10.64 4.40 20.29
C GLU A 478 -12.10 4.08 20.61
N LYS A 479 -12.52 4.31 21.86
CA LYS A 479 -13.91 4.13 22.28
C LYS A 479 -14.85 5.02 21.48
N LEU A 480 -14.56 6.32 21.40
CA LEU A 480 -15.38 7.27 20.64
C LEU A 480 -15.42 6.94 19.16
N ALA A 481 -14.28 6.55 18.58
CA ALA A 481 -14.19 6.12 17.18
C ALA A 481 -15.02 4.85 16.92
N THR A 482 -14.96 3.87 17.83
CA THR A 482 -15.74 2.62 17.76
C THR A 482 -17.25 2.90 17.82
N GLU A 483 -17.70 3.73 18.77
CA GLU A 483 -19.12 4.11 18.89
C GLU A 483 -19.62 4.81 17.61
N ALA A 484 -18.81 5.69 17.02
CA ALA A 484 -19.12 6.35 15.76
C ALA A 484 -19.16 5.37 14.59
N LEU A 485 -18.20 4.44 14.53
CA LEU A 485 -18.16 3.40 13.48
C LEU A 485 -19.39 2.53 13.50
N GLN A 486 -19.74 1.97 14.66
CA GLN A 486 -20.93 1.10 14.83
C GLN A 486 -22.23 1.82 14.47
N LYS A 487 -22.34 3.11 14.84
CA LYS A 487 -23.47 3.93 14.43
C LYS A 487 -23.54 4.08 12.90
N MET A 488 -22.45 4.40 12.24
CA MET A 488 -22.42 4.55 10.76
C MET A 488 -22.69 3.21 10.07
N ILE A 489 -22.17 2.10 10.56
CA ILE A 489 -22.48 0.75 10.05
C ILE A 489 -23.99 0.52 10.07
N ALA A 490 -24.65 0.81 11.18
CA ALA A 490 -26.09 0.68 11.30
C ALA A 490 -26.86 1.66 10.39
N ASP A 491 -26.42 2.93 10.33
CA ASP A 491 -27.07 3.96 9.50
C ASP A 491 -27.03 3.59 7.99
N TYR A 492 -25.96 2.95 7.52
CA TYR A 492 -25.80 2.49 6.14
C TYR A 492 -26.23 1.02 5.93
N GLY A 493 -26.57 0.28 6.98
CA GLY A 493 -26.97 -1.13 6.89
C GLY A 493 -25.85 -2.05 6.38
N LEU A 494 -24.59 -1.70 6.65
CA LEU A 494 -23.44 -2.49 6.20
C LEU A 494 -23.34 -3.86 6.90
N GLU A 495 -24.00 -4.02 8.06
CA GLU A 495 -24.13 -5.30 8.76
C GLU A 495 -24.93 -6.37 7.97
N LYS A 496 -25.56 -5.95 6.87
CA LYS A 496 -26.40 -6.84 6.03
C LYS A 496 -25.69 -7.39 4.81
N PHE A 497 -24.41 -7.04 4.61
CA PHE A 497 -23.66 -7.64 3.51
C PHE A 497 -23.62 -9.16 3.66
N GLU A 498 -24.40 -9.86 2.83
CA GLU A 498 -24.55 -11.31 2.77
C GLU A 498 -24.70 -12.04 4.13
N GLY A 499 -25.36 -11.41 5.11
CA GLY A 499 -25.64 -12.00 6.42
C GLY A 499 -24.47 -12.02 7.39
N GLN A 500 -23.45 -11.19 7.19
CA GLN A 500 -22.28 -11.08 8.07
C GLN A 500 -22.58 -10.20 9.29
N SER A 501 -23.21 -10.76 10.31
CA SER A 501 -23.62 -10.03 11.52
C SER A 501 -22.47 -9.49 12.36
N TYR A 502 -21.26 -10.06 12.25
CA TYR A 502 -20.08 -9.64 13.04
C TYR A 502 -19.58 -8.22 12.70
N VAL A 503 -19.92 -7.69 11.53
CA VAL A 503 -19.56 -6.32 11.11
C VAL A 503 -20.15 -5.27 12.04
N ALA A 504 -21.37 -5.51 12.58
CA ALA A 504 -22.02 -4.60 13.50
C ALA A 504 -21.21 -4.31 14.78
N ASP A 505 -20.41 -5.28 15.23
CA ASP A 505 -19.61 -5.21 16.45
C ASP A 505 -18.15 -4.78 16.18
N ALA A 506 -17.82 -4.34 14.96
CA ALA A 506 -16.50 -3.89 14.60
C ALA A 506 -15.97 -2.79 15.54
N GLN A 507 -14.71 -2.87 15.89
CA GLN A 507 -14.03 -1.95 16.80
C GLN A 507 -12.83 -1.31 16.12
N ILE A 508 -12.47 -0.10 16.56
CA ILE A 508 -11.27 0.62 16.12
C ILE A 508 -10.22 0.56 17.21
N ARG A 509 -8.96 0.28 16.79
CA ARG A 509 -7.75 0.41 17.59
C ARG A 509 -6.74 1.30 16.87
N PHE A 510 -5.89 1.96 17.64
CA PHE A 510 -4.78 2.78 17.15
C PHE A 510 -3.44 2.13 17.52
N PRO A 511 -2.97 1.15 16.74
CA PRO A 511 -1.79 0.35 17.10
C PRO A 511 -0.51 1.20 17.16
N TRP A 512 -0.48 2.33 16.44
CA TRP A 512 0.64 3.27 16.45
C TRP A 512 0.41 4.47 17.38
N GLN A 513 -0.60 4.41 18.27
CA GLN A 513 -0.95 5.49 19.19
C GLN A 513 -1.08 6.85 18.48
N ARG A 514 -1.57 6.85 17.26
CA ARG A 514 -1.91 8.04 16.47
C ARG A 514 -3.16 7.77 15.65
N MET A 515 -3.83 8.84 15.27
CA MET A 515 -5.14 8.71 14.62
C MET A 515 -5.06 8.39 13.13
N PHE A 516 -3.86 8.37 12.54
CA PHE A 516 -3.70 8.11 11.12
C PHE A 516 -3.93 6.64 10.75
N GLU A 517 -3.41 5.69 11.54
CA GLU A 517 -3.66 4.27 11.33
C GLU A 517 -4.78 3.75 12.23
N ALA A 518 -5.77 3.11 11.62
CA ALA A 518 -6.79 2.36 12.33
C ALA A 518 -6.63 0.85 12.05
N ASP A 519 -6.78 0.04 13.07
CA ASP A 519 -6.99 -1.40 12.96
C ASP A 519 -8.47 -1.68 13.21
N ILE A 520 -9.13 -2.27 12.22
CA ILE A 520 -10.53 -2.69 12.31
C ILE A 520 -10.56 -4.10 12.87
N ILE A 521 -11.11 -4.26 14.06
CA ILE A 521 -11.17 -5.54 14.78
C ILE A 521 -12.60 -6.06 14.80
N PHE A 522 -12.77 -7.31 14.42
CA PHE A 522 -14.04 -8.04 14.53
C PHE A 522 -13.98 -8.99 15.75
N PRO A 523 -14.78 -8.78 16.81
CA PRO A 523 -14.68 -9.54 18.07
C PRO A 523 -14.91 -11.06 17.91
N GLU A 524 -15.78 -11.48 17.01
CA GLU A 524 -16.08 -12.90 16.78
C GLU A 524 -14.90 -13.68 16.17
N GLU A 525 -14.02 -13.03 15.40
CA GLU A 525 -12.81 -13.66 14.86
C GLU A 525 -11.82 -14.06 15.97
N LYS A 526 -11.76 -13.32 17.08
CA LYS A 526 -10.88 -13.65 18.22
C LYS A 526 -11.30 -14.95 18.92
N VAL A 527 -12.59 -15.23 19.02
CA VAL A 527 -13.10 -16.45 19.67
C VAL A 527 -12.67 -17.70 18.88
N SER A 528 -12.71 -17.63 17.56
CA SER A 528 -12.33 -18.77 16.70
C SER A 528 -10.82 -19.11 16.74
N VAL A 529 -9.96 -18.10 16.97
CA VAL A 529 -8.50 -18.28 17.10
C VAL A 529 -8.14 -18.85 18.48
N GLU A 530 -8.77 -18.36 19.56
CA GLU A 530 -8.55 -18.87 20.91
C GLU A 530 -9.04 -20.30 21.08
N GLU A 531 -10.14 -20.69 20.44
CA GLU A 531 -10.62 -22.09 20.45
C GLU A 531 -9.74 -23.04 19.63
N LYS A 532 -9.13 -22.56 18.53
CA LYS A 532 -8.16 -23.35 17.74
C LYS A 532 -6.81 -23.54 18.44
N ILE A 533 -6.43 -22.62 19.34
CA ILE A 533 -5.21 -22.75 20.16
C ILE A 533 -5.43 -23.70 21.36
N ARG A 534 -6.71 -23.89 21.80
CA ARG A 534 -7.04 -24.79 22.93
C ARG A 534 -7.41 -26.22 22.51
N LYS A 535 -7.48 -26.50 21.20
CA LYS A 535 -7.65 -27.85 20.62
C LYS A 535 -6.32 -28.30 19.97
#